data_cde4a09d5763dc724752ef23c336faa3
#
_entry.id   cde4a09d5763dc724752ef23c336faa3
#
_cell.length_a   1.000
_cell.length_b   1.000
_cell.length_c   1.000
_cell.angle_alpha   90.00
_cell.angle_beta   90.00
_cell.angle_gamma   90.00
#
_symmetry.space_group_name_H-M   'P 1'
#
loop_
_entity.id
_entity.type
_entity.pdbx_description
1 polymer ?
#
loop_
_entity_poly.entity_id
_entity_poly.type
_entity_poly.pdbx_seq_one_letter_code
_entity_poly.pdbx_strand_id
1 'polypeptide(L)'
;MIFIGYSSKDRYTIVESMVFHLKNYGFNVWYDFHDMYLSDARFETNFEHGIKDSKYVIFILSPNFFTSKCAVEELDYAQTLYEQGTIKLFPILYL
;
A
#
# COMPACT_ATOMS: atom_id res chain seq x y z
N MET A 1 7.77 4.63 9.17
CA MET A 1 6.43 4.04 8.92
C MET A 1 6.47 3.16 7.68
N ILE A 2 5.69 2.13 7.66
CA ILE A 2 5.56 1.22 6.52
C ILE A 2 4.19 1.44 5.89
N PHE A 3 4.16 1.69 4.59
CA PHE A 3 2.90 1.77 3.83
C PHE A 3 2.67 0.44 3.12
N ILE A 4 1.42 -0.05 3.16
CA ILE A 4 1.05 -1.26 2.42
C ILE A 4 -0.01 -0.93 1.39
N GLY A 5 0.33 -1.12 0.12
CA GLY A 5 -0.59 -0.99 -1.00
C GLY A 5 -1.17 -2.33 -1.39
N TYR A 6 -2.49 -2.42 -1.56
CA TYR A 6 -3.16 -3.69 -1.79
C TYR A 6 -4.55 -3.47 -2.37
N SER A 7 -5.12 -4.54 -2.92
CA SER A 7 -6.53 -4.55 -3.29
C SER A 7 -7.39 -4.88 -2.07
N SER A 8 -8.50 -4.17 -1.90
CA SER A 8 -9.42 -4.44 -0.79
C SER A 8 -9.89 -5.89 -0.75
N LYS A 9 -9.89 -6.57 -1.88
CA LYS A 9 -10.28 -7.97 -1.95
C LYS A 9 -9.29 -8.90 -1.27
N ASP A 10 -8.05 -8.46 -1.09
CA ASP A 10 -7.00 -9.26 -0.44
C ASP A 10 -6.85 -8.95 1.04
N ARG A 11 -7.65 -8.04 1.56
CA ARG A 11 -7.52 -7.55 2.92
C ARG A 11 -7.55 -8.66 3.96
N TYR A 12 -8.55 -9.54 3.88
CA TYR A 12 -8.74 -10.59 4.89
C TYR A 12 -7.98 -11.87 4.58
N THR A 13 -7.42 -12.00 3.40
CA THR A 13 -6.66 -13.18 3.03
C THR A 13 -5.19 -13.07 3.40
N ILE A 14 -4.59 -11.88 3.26
CA ILE A 14 -3.16 -11.72 3.52
C ILE A 14 -2.84 -10.43 4.28
N VAL A 15 -3.50 -9.32 3.97
CA VAL A 15 -3.07 -8.00 4.45
C VAL A 15 -3.23 -7.86 5.95
N GLU A 16 -4.38 -8.23 6.51
CA GLU A 16 -4.62 -8.13 7.96
C GLU A 16 -3.59 -8.94 8.75
N SER A 17 -3.27 -10.14 8.29
CA SER A 17 -2.28 -10.98 8.94
C SER A 17 -0.90 -10.35 8.89
N MET A 18 -0.51 -9.82 7.75
CA MET A 18 0.77 -9.14 7.58
C MET A 18 0.88 -7.93 8.50
N VAL A 19 -0.16 -7.10 8.55
CA VAL A 19 -0.20 -5.92 9.41
C VAL A 19 -0.06 -6.33 10.88
N PHE A 20 -0.78 -7.36 11.29
CA PHE A 20 -0.70 -7.86 12.66
C PHE A 20 0.73 -8.24 13.03
N HIS A 21 1.41 -8.99 12.16
CA HIS A 21 2.79 -9.40 12.42
C HIS A 21 3.75 -8.22 12.45
N LEU A 22 3.61 -7.28 11.52
CA LEU A 22 4.48 -6.11 11.49
C LEU A 22 4.32 -5.26 12.75
N LYS A 23 3.10 -5.08 13.21
CA LYS A 23 2.86 -4.33 14.45
C LYS A 23 3.42 -5.04 15.67
N ASN A 24 3.39 -6.37 15.70
CA ASN A 24 3.98 -7.13 16.79
C ASN A 24 5.50 -6.98 16.86
N TYR A 25 6.14 -6.69 15.74
CA TYR A 25 7.58 -6.40 15.72
C TYR A 25 7.89 -4.93 16.00
N GLY A 26 6.89 -4.12 16.32
CA GLY A 26 7.09 -2.73 16.70
C GLY A 26 7.07 -1.74 15.56
N PHE A 27 6.65 -2.14 14.36
CA PHE A 27 6.57 -1.23 13.23
C PHE A 27 5.25 -0.47 13.21
N ASN A 28 5.31 0.80 12.81
CA ASN A 28 4.13 1.58 12.49
C ASN A 28 3.73 1.27 11.05
N VAL A 29 2.46 0.93 10.85
CA VAL A 29 1.97 0.51 9.54
C VAL A 29 0.80 1.40 9.13
N TRP A 30 0.86 1.92 7.91
CA TRP A 30 -0.26 2.59 7.27
C TRP A 30 -0.85 1.68 6.21
N TYR A 31 -2.11 1.33 6.36
CA TYR A 31 -2.86 0.66 5.32
C TYR A 31 -4.28 1.19 5.34
N ASP A 32 -4.86 1.32 4.17
CA ASP A 32 -6.15 1.99 4.02
C ASP A 32 -7.24 0.98 3.70
N PHE A 33 -8.48 1.33 4.07
CA PHE A 33 -9.64 0.52 3.75
C PHE A 33 -10.19 0.98 2.40
N HIS A 34 -9.64 0.44 1.35
CA HIS A 34 -9.91 0.91 0.00
C HIS A 34 -11.37 0.84 -0.40
N ASP A 35 -12.10 -0.12 0.17
CA ASP A 35 -13.51 -0.30 -0.12
C ASP A 35 -14.39 0.78 0.52
N MET A 36 -13.86 1.57 1.43
CA MET A 36 -14.61 2.64 2.08
C MET A 36 -14.51 3.98 1.35
N TYR A 37 -13.60 4.10 0.42
CA TYR A 37 -13.31 5.38 -0.22
C TYR A 37 -13.34 5.21 -1.72
N LEU A 38 -14.30 5.89 -2.36
CA LEU A 38 -14.48 5.82 -3.80
C LEU A 38 -14.24 7.17 -4.46
N SER A 39 -13.69 8.14 -3.72
CA SER A 39 -13.54 9.51 -4.19
C SER A 39 -12.06 9.89 -4.34
N ASP A 40 -11.84 11.04 -4.98
CA ASP A 40 -10.53 11.62 -5.16
C ASP A 40 -9.84 11.95 -3.84
N ALA A 41 -10.62 12.22 -2.80
CA ALA A 41 -10.07 12.52 -1.47
C ALA A 41 -9.27 11.34 -0.91
N ARG A 42 -9.71 10.11 -1.17
CA ARG A 42 -8.97 8.92 -0.77
C ARG A 42 -7.63 8.83 -1.48
N PHE A 43 -7.61 9.10 -2.77
CA PHE A 43 -6.40 9.08 -3.57
C PHE A 43 -5.37 10.07 -3.01
N GLU A 44 -5.79 11.30 -2.77
CA GLU A 44 -4.93 12.33 -2.20
C GLU A 44 -4.43 11.95 -0.81
N THR A 45 -5.31 11.43 0.04
CA THR A 45 -4.94 11.03 1.40
C THR A 45 -3.85 9.97 1.37
N ASN A 46 -3.99 8.93 0.55
CA ASN A 46 -2.99 7.88 0.47
C ASN A 46 -1.66 8.42 -0.05
N PHE A 47 -1.69 9.22 -1.09
CA PHE A 47 -0.46 9.70 -1.70
C PHE A 47 0.25 10.74 -0.86
N GLU A 48 -0.52 11.69 -0.30
CA GLU A 48 0.09 12.79 0.44
C GLU A 48 0.54 12.36 1.85
N HIS A 49 -0.21 11.47 2.49
CA HIS A 49 0.04 11.12 3.89
C HIS A 49 0.60 9.72 4.09
N GLY A 50 0.22 8.77 3.23
CA GLY A 50 0.67 7.39 3.37
C GLY A 50 2.01 7.15 2.71
N ILE A 51 2.04 7.19 1.38
CA ILE A 51 3.23 6.83 0.63
C ILE A 51 4.36 7.83 0.85
N LYS A 52 4.05 9.12 0.76
CA LYS A 52 5.06 10.18 0.82
C LYS A 52 5.77 10.21 2.16
N ASP A 53 5.05 9.94 3.25
CA ASP A 53 5.61 9.99 4.59
C ASP A 53 6.19 8.65 5.03
N SER A 54 6.07 7.61 4.22
CA SER A 54 6.58 6.28 4.54
C SER A 54 7.96 6.09 3.95
N LYS A 55 8.86 5.52 4.76
CA LYS A 55 10.20 5.19 4.32
C LYS A 55 10.23 3.87 3.58
N TYR A 56 9.36 2.94 3.97
CA TYR A 56 9.26 1.61 3.40
C TYR A 56 7.86 1.41 2.86
N VAL A 57 7.77 0.95 1.62
CA VAL A 57 6.49 0.75 0.94
C VAL A 57 6.43 -0.69 0.45
N ILE A 58 5.38 -1.40 0.85
CA ILE A 58 5.15 -2.79 0.44
C ILE A 58 3.90 -2.80 -0.44
N PHE A 59 3.99 -3.46 -1.60
CA PHE A 59 2.83 -3.69 -2.45
C PHE A 59 2.55 -5.17 -2.56
N ILE A 60 1.29 -5.53 -2.34
CA ILE A 60 0.82 -6.91 -2.51
C ILE A 60 0.31 -7.06 -3.94
N LEU A 61 1.13 -7.68 -4.78
CA LEU A 61 0.84 -7.83 -6.21
C LEU A 61 0.08 -9.13 -6.43
N SER A 62 -1.24 -9.05 -6.42
CA SER A 62 -2.14 -10.17 -6.65
C SER A 62 -2.93 -9.94 -7.94
N PRO A 63 -3.65 -10.95 -8.45
CA PRO A 63 -4.57 -10.71 -9.57
C PRO A 63 -5.59 -9.61 -9.25
N ASN A 64 -6.07 -9.55 -8.00
CA ASN A 64 -7.00 -8.50 -7.58
C ASN A 64 -6.37 -7.12 -7.61
N PHE A 65 -5.09 -7.01 -7.29
CA PHE A 65 -4.39 -5.73 -7.28
C PHE A 65 -4.49 -5.04 -8.62
N PHE A 66 -4.24 -5.76 -9.69
CA PHE A 66 -4.19 -5.17 -11.03
C PHE A 66 -5.57 -4.83 -11.59
N THR A 67 -6.64 -5.23 -10.92
CA THR A 67 -8.00 -4.79 -11.26
C THR A 67 -8.41 -3.53 -10.51
N SER A 68 -7.61 -3.09 -9.55
CA SER A 68 -7.90 -1.89 -8.76
C SER A 68 -7.16 -0.69 -9.36
N LYS A 69 -7.92 0.26 -9.90
CA LYS A 69 -7.35 1.46 -10.48
C LYS A 69 -6.55 2.26 -9.45
N CYS A 70 -7.11 2.42 -8.25
CA CYS A 70 -6.42 3.17 -7.19
C CYS A 70 -5.12 2.50 -6.76
N ALA A 71 -5.13 1.16 -6.65
CA ALA A 71 -3.92 0.44 -6.25
C ALA A 71 -2.81 0.59 -7.28
N VAL A 72 -3.16 0.51 -8.58
CA VAL A 72 -2.19 0.67 -9.65
C VAL A 72 -1.63 2.09 -9.69
N GLU A 73 -2.47 3.10 -9.47
CA GLU A 73 -2.01 4.48 -9.42
C GLU A 73 -1.08 4.72 -8.23
N GLU A 74 -1.36 4.11 -7.09
CA GLU A 74 -0.47 4.17 -5.94
C GLU A 74 0.89 3.57 -6.25
N LEU A 75 0.90 2.45 -6.97
CA LEU A 75 2.15 1.81 -7.38
C LEU A 75 2.97 2.71 -8.29
N ASP A 76 2.33 3.33 -9.28
CA ASP A 76 3.02 4.23 -10.20
C ASP A 76 3.67 5.40 -9.45
N TYR A 77 2.95 5.98 -8.50
CA TYR A 77 3.47 7.07 -7.71
C TYR A 77 4.65 6.62 -6.85
N ALA A 78 4.52 5.45 -6.23
CA ALA A 78 5.59 4.89 -5.41
C ALA A 78 6.84 4.60 -6.21
N GLN A 79 6.70 4.13 -7.45
CA GLN A 79 7.85 3.90 -8.33
C GLN A 79 8.60 5.19 -8.60
N THR A 80 7.88 6.29 -8.79
CA THR A 80 8.51 7.60 -8.99
C THR A 80 9.34 7.99 -7.77
N LEU A 81 8.80 7.82 -6.58
CA LEU A 81 9.52 8.13 -5.34
C LEU A 81 10.73 7.21 -5.14
N TYR A 82 10.59 5.95 -5.51
CA TYR A 82 11.70 5.00 -5.43
C TYR A 82 12.84 5.40 -6.36
N GLU A 83 12.52 5.81 -7.58
CA GLU A 83 13.53 6.26 -8.54
C GLU A 83 14.23 7.53 -8.09
N GLN A 84 13.54 8.37 -7.30
CA GLN A 84 14.13 9.55 -6.69
C GLN A 84 14.95 9.25 -5.44
N GLY A 85 14.98 8.00 -5.00
CA GLY A 85 15.70 7.61 -3.80
C GLY A 85 15.01 7.98 -2.49
N THR A 86 13.74 8.36 -2.55
CA THR A 86 13.00 8.84 -1.37
C THR A 86 12.49 7.70 -0.51
N ILE A 87 12.13 6.57 -1.11
CA ILE A 87 11.56 5.41 -0.40
C ILE A 87 12.24 4.12 -0.83
N LYS A 88 12.04 3.07 -0.04
CA LYS A 88 12.40 1.71 -0.41
C LYS A 88 11.11 0.96 -0.76
N LEU A 89 11.14 0.23 -1.85
CA LEU A 89 9.96 -0.42 -2.41
C LEU A 89 10.13 -1.94 -2.36
N PHE A 90 9.12 -2.63 -1.80
CA PHE A 90 9.14 -4.08 -1.65
C PHE A 90 7.88 -4.67 -2.28
N PRO A 91 7.97 -5.17 -3.53
CA PRO A 91 6.84 -5.86 -4.13
C PRO A 91 6.76 -7.29 -3.62
N ILE A 92 5.56 -7.72 -3.23
CA ILE A 92 5.31 -9.09 -2.80
C ILE A 92 4.32 -9.71 -3.77
N LEU A 93 4.74 -10.77 -4.43
CA LEU A 93 3.89 -11.48 -5.37
C LEU A 93 2.98 -12.44 -4.60
N TYR A 94 1.68 -12.30 -4.78
CA TYR A 94 0.68 -13.13 -4.10
C TYR A 94 -0.29 -13.69 -5.14
N LEU A 95 -0.11 -14.93 -5.48
CA LEU A 95 -0.92 -15.62 -6.49
C LEU A 95 -1.93 -16.61 -5.84
#